data_64ce946e4c4a6cdc88bff7a21e06bf94
#
_entry.id   64ce946e4c4a6cdc88bff7a21e06bf94
#
_cell.length_a   1.000
_cell.length_b   1.000
_cell.length_c   1.000
_cell.angle_alpha   90.00
_cell.angle_beta   90.00
_cell.angle_gamma   90.00
#
_symmetry.space_group_name_H-M   'P 1'
#
loop_
_entity.id
_entity.type
_entity.pdbx_description
1 polymer ?
#
loop_
_entity_poly.entity_id
_entity_poly.type
_entity_poly.pdbx_seq_one_letter_code
_entity_poly.pdbx_strand_id
1 'polypeptide(L)'
;EVQLVQSGAEVKKPGASVKVSCKASGYKFSSYVMHWVRQAPGQGLEWMGYINPRNDVTKYAEKFQGRVTLTSDTSTSTAYMELSSLRSEDTAVHYCARGSYYDYEGFVYWGQGTLVTVSSGGGSEGGGSEGGGSEGGGQIQMTQSPSSLSASVGDRVTITCSATSSVSYMHWYQQKPGKAPKRWIYDTSKLASGVPSRFSGSGSGTDYTLTISSLQPEDAATYYCQQWSSNPLTFGGGTKVEIK
;
A
#
# COMPACT_ATOMS: atom_id res chain seq x y z
N GLU A 1 -5.02 14.30 -17.01
CA GLU A 1 -4.84 13.00 -16.33
C GLU A 1 -4.20 13.24 -14.96
N VAL A 2 -4.61 12.46 -14.00
CA VAL A 2 -4.06 12.58 -12.64
C VAL A 2 -2.67 11.95 -12.60
N GLN A 3 -1.71 12.67 -12.02
CA GLN A 3 -0.37 12.16 -11.81
C GLN A 3 0.11 12.47 -10.41
N LEU A 4 0.82 11.54 -9.80
CA LEU A 4 1.49 11.72 -8.52
C LEU A 4 2.97 11.40 -8.76
N VAL A 5 3.82 12.42 -8.66
CA VAL A 5 5.26 12.28 -8.95
C VAL A 5 6.06 12.49 -7.68
N GLN A 6 6.81 11.49 -7.29
CA GLN A 6 7.56 11.51 -6.04
C GLN A 6 9.03 11.86 -6.25
N SER A 7 9.66 12.33 -5.18
CA SER A 7 11.09 12.64 -5.18
C SER A 7 11.94 11.37 -5.32
N GLY A 8 13.23 11.55 -5.62
CA GLY A 8 14.15 10.46 -5.92
C GLY A 8 14.61 9.67 -4.71
N ALA A 9 15.23 8.52 -5.00
CA ALA A 9 15.75 7.62 -3.97
C ALA A 9 16.76 8.32 -3.05
N GLU A 10 16.78 7.92 -1.80
CA GLU A 10 17.67 8.49 -0.80
C GLU A 10 18.35 7.41 0.03
N VAL A 11 19.59 7.66 0.42
CA VAL A 11 20.33 6.80 1.34
C VAL A 11 20.61 7.62 2.59
N LYS A 12 20.20 7.12 3.74
CA LYS A 12 20.35 7.82 5.01
C LYS A 12 21.03 6.92 6.04
N LYS A 13 21.60 7.52 7.07
CA LYS A 13 22.18 6.77 8.17
C LYS A 13 21.18 6.60 9.29
N PRO A 14 21.34 5.57 10.12
CA PRO A 14 20.46 5.39 11.28
C PRO A 14 20.45 6.66 12.16
N GLY A 15 19.30 7.02 12.65
CA GLY A 15 19.12 8.21 13.47
C GLY A 15 18.82 9.48 12.68
N ALA A 16 19.04 9.47 11.37
CA ALA A 16 18.76 10.63 10.52
C ALA A 16 17.25 10.76 10.25
N SER A 17 16.89 11.78 9.50
CA SER A 17 15.51 11.98 9.04
C SER A 17 15.51 12.03 7.52
N VAL A 18 14.38 11.68 6.92
CA VAL A 18 14.17 11.78 5.48
C VAL A 18 12.85 12.46 5.21
N LYS A 19 12.80 13.27 4.16
CA LYS A 19 11.56 13.92 3.74
C LYS A 19 11.32 13.60 2.28
N VAL A 20 10.23 12.93 2.00
CA VAL A 20 9.84 12.50 0.66
C VAL A 20 8.70 13.39 0.18
N SER A 21 8.75 13.84 -1.06
CA SER A 21 7.70 14.68 -1.63
C SER A 21 6.87 13.91 -2.65
N CYS A 22 5.63 14.37 -2.82
CA CYS A 22 4.68 13.82 -3.78
C CYS A 22 3.96 15.00 -4.42
N LYS A 23 4.29 15.30 -5.67
CA LYS A 23 3.65 16.40 -6.39
C LYS A 23 2.48 15.88 -7.19
N ALA A 24 1.32 16.46 -6.93
CA ALA A 24 0.07 16.05 -7.57
C ALA A 24 -0.28 16.98 -8.72
N SER A 25 -0.86 16.43 -9.77
CA SER A 25 -1.36 17.22 -10.89
C SER A 25 -2.58 16.57 -11.50
N GLY A 26 -3.35 17.34 -12.26
CA GLY A 26 -4.51 16.79 -12.96
C GLY A 26 -5.81 16.81 -12.16
N TYR A 27 -5.79 17.37 -10.95
CA TYR A 27 -6.98 17.52 -10.10
C TYR A 27 -6.77 18.62 -9.08
N LYS A 28 -7.85 19.00 -8.40
CA LYS A 28 -7.74 20.03 -7.35
C LYS A 28 -7.16 19.37 -6.10
N PHE A 29 -5.93 19.74 -5.78
CA PHE A 29 -5.14 19.10 -4.71
C PHE A 29 -5.89 19.07 -3.35
N SER A 30 -6.56 20.17 -3.00
CA SER A 30 -7.25 20.27 -1.71
C SER A 30 -8.53 19.44 -1.62
N SER A 31 -8.96 18.81 -2.72
CA SER A 31 -10.23 18.08 -2.72
C SER A 31 -10.12 16.64 -2.26
N TYR A 32 -8.90 16.10 -2.12
CA TYR A 32 -8.73 14.70 -1.77
C TYR A 32 -7.64 14.50 -0.71
N VAL A 33 -7.87 13.54 0.16
CA VAL A 33 -6.90 13.14 1.17
C VAL A 33 -5.74 12.43 0.49
N MET A 34 -4.51 12.69 0.95
CA MET A 34 -3.32 11.99 0.46
C MET A 34 -2.85 11.01 1.51
N HIS A 35 -2.70 9.74 1.12
CA HIS A 35 -2.23 8.68 1.99
C HIS A 35 -0.77 8.33 1.67
N TRP A 36 -0.11 7.74 2.64
CA TRP A 36 1.24 7.22 2.47
C TRP A 36 1.26 5.76 2.87
N VAL A 37 1.88 4.95 2.02
CA VAL A 37 1.98 3.49 2.18
C VAL A 37 3.43 3.11 1.93
N ARG A 38 3.99 2.21 2.74
CA ARG A 38 5.37 1.78 2.50
C ARG A 38 5.45 0.28 2.29
N GLN A 39 6.55 -0.17 1.71
CA GLN A 39 6.79 -1.58 1.44
C GLN A 39 8.27 -1.86 1.62
N ALA A 40 8.60 -2.62 2.67
CA ALA A 40 9.98 -3.07 2.88
C ALA A 40 10.32 -4.14 1.85
N PRO A 41 11.61 -4.32 1.50
CA PRO A 41 11.99 -5.29 0.47
C PRO A 41 11.45 -6.68 0.77
N GLY A 42 10.77 -7.26 -0.22
CA GLY A 42 10.18 -8.60 -0.07
C GLY A 42 9.00 -8.69 0.87
N GLN A 43 8.51 -7.56 1.36
CA GLN A 43 7.41 -7.54 2.31
C GLN A 43 6.13 -6.99 1.67
N GLY A 44 5.05 -7.01 2.43
CA GLY A 44 3.76 -6.47 1.98
C GLY A 44 3.66 -4.96 2.13
N LEU A 45 2.48 -4.47 1.85
CA LEU A 45 2.17 -3.04 1.91
C LEU A 45 1.69 -2.67 3.32
N GLU A 46 2.12 -1.51 3.79
CA GLU A 46 1.80 -1.05 5.14
C GLU A 46 1.37 0.42 5.10
N TRP A 47 0.15 0.70 5.55
CA TRP A 47 -0.37 2.08 5.58
C TRP A 47 0.29 2.87 6.71
N MET A 48 0.74 4.07 6.41
CA MET A 48 1.43 4.93 7.38
C MET A 48 0.53 6.02 7.95
N GLY A 49 -0.39 6.53 7.14
CA GLY A 49 -1.27 7.61 7.57
C GLY A 49 -1.76 8.42 6.39
N TYR A 50 -2.50 9.50 6.71
CA TYR A 50 -2.98 10.42 5.68
C TYR A 50 -2.93 11.86 6.15
N ILE A 51 -2.97 12.77 5.19
CA ILE A 51 -3.19 14.19 5.43
C ILE A 51 -4.31 14.68 4.53
N ASN A 52 -5.19 15.51 5.08
CA ASN A 52 -6.20 16.21 4.31
C ASN A 52 -5.67 17.61 3.99
N PRO A 53 -5.27 17.90 2.73
CA PRO A 53 -4.66 19.19 2.41
C PRO A 53 -5.61 20.38 2.59
N ARG A 54 -6.90 20.13 2.70
CA ARG A 54 -7.89 21.19 2.83
C ARG A 54 -7.82 21.84 4.21
N ASN A 55 -7.51 21.07 5.25
CA ASN A 55 -7.53 21.58 6.63
C ASN A 55 -6.34 21.12 7.46
N ASP A 56 -5.35 20.48 6.81
CA ASP A 56 -4.13 19.97 7.44
C ASP A 56 -4.40 18.90 8.53
N VAL A 57 -5.57 18.31 8.55
CA VAL A 57 -5.86 17.22 9.49
C VAL A 57 -5.07 16.00 9.07
N THR A 58 -4.40 15.38 10.02
CA THR A 58 -3.59 14.18 9.78
C THR A 58 -4.09 13.04 10.66
N LYS A 59 -3.82 11.82 10.21
CA LYS A 59 -4.01 10.62 11.00
C LYS A 59 -2.83 9.71 10.72
N TYR A 60 -2.23 9.18 11.77
CA TYR A 60 -1.08 8.29 11.64
C TYR A 60 -1.43 6.91 12.16
N ALA A 61 -0.89 5.86 11.51
CA ALA A 61 -0.96 4.53 12.07
C ALA A 61 -0.19 4.52 13.40
N GLU A 62 -0.70 3.82 14.39
CA GLU A 62 -0.10 3.81 15.72
C GLU A 62 1.39 3.50 15.70
N LYS A 63 1.80 2.58 14.85
CA LYS A 63 3.18 2.18 14.71
C LYS A 63 4.12 3.34 14.37
N PHE A 64 3.62 4.35 13.67
CA PHE A 64 4.45 5.47 13.20
C PHE A 64 4.26 6.76 14.01
N GLN A 65 3.32 6.78 14.94
CA GLN A 65 3.08 7.98 15.74
C GLN A 65 4.36 8.40 16.46
N GLY A 66 4.66 9.67 16.40
CA GLY A 66 5.86 10.23 17.01
C GLY A 66 7.07 10.24 16.11
N ARG A 67 7.06 9.50 15.00
CA ARG A 67 8.20 9.48 14.06
C ARG A 67 7.86 9.99 12.68
N VAL A 68 6.57 9.98 12.31
CA VAL A 68 6.12 10.44 10.99
C VAL A 68 5.44 11.79 11.13
N THR A 69 5.74 12.70 10.21
CA THR A 69 5.05 13.96 10.09
C THR A 69 4.60 14.14 8.65
N LEU A 70 3.31 14.27 8.44
CA LEU A 70 2.76 14.52 7.10
C LEU A 70 2.38 15.99 6.99
N THR A 71 2.81 16.62 5.91
CA THR A 71 2.50 18.02 5.63
C THR A 71 2.07 18.18 4.18
N SER A 72 1.51 19.32 3.86
CA SER A 72 1.12 19.62 2.49
C SER A 72 1.32 21.10 2.21
N ASP A 73 1.57 21.41 0.94
CA ASP A 73 1.70 22.79 0.47
C ASP A 73 0.74 22.94 -0.71
N THR A 74 -0.39 23.58 -0.45
CA THR A 74 -1.44 23.74 -1.46
C THR A 74 -0.96 24.59 -2.63
N SER A 75 -0.06 25.56 -2.38
CA SER A 75 0.42 26.45 -3.44
C SER A 75 1.22 25.69 -4.50
N THR A 76 1.85 24.58 -4.14
CA THR A 76 2.64 23.78 -5.07
C THR A 76 1.98 22.42 -5.33
N SER A 77 0.82 22.16 -4.75
CA SER A 77 0.13 20.86 -4.86
C SER A 77 1.03 19.70 -4.49
N THR A 78 1.79 19.86 -3.40
CA THR A 78 2.78 18.86 -2.99
C THR A 78 2.48 18.37 -1.56
N ALA A 79 2.50 17.07 -1.38
CA ALA A 79 2.41 16.44 -0.07
C ALA A 79 3.80 15.94 0.33
N TYR A 80 4.08 15.96 1.63
CA TYR A 80 5.38 15.54 2.16
C TYR A 80 5.21 14.52 3.28
N MET A 81 6.12 13.57 3.33
CA MET A 81 6.22 12.62 4.43
C MET A 81 7.62 12.72 5.01
N GLU A 82 7.71 13.06 6.29
CA GLU A 82 8.99 13.10 6.98
C GLU A 82 9.03 11.99 8.02
N LEU A 83 10.05 11.15 7.95
CA LEU A 83 10.25 10.07 8.90
C LEU A 83 11.55 10.32 9.64
N SER A 84 11.48 10.40 10.96
CA SER A 84 12.64 10.72 11.80
C SER A 84 13.13 9.49 12.54
N SER A 85 14.31 9.62 13.16
CA SER A 85 14.94 8.54 13.94
C SER A 85 15.00 7.24 13.15
N LEU A 86 15.51 7.34 11.93
CA LEU A 86 15.53 6.21 11.00
C LEU A 86 16.27 5.00 11.53
N ARG A 87 15.75 3.82 11.25
CA ARG A 87 16.34 2.54 11.60
C ARG A 87 16.43 1.69 10.35
N SER A 88 17.19 0.60 10.43
CA SER A 88 17.32 -0.30 9.27
C SER A 88 15.96 -0.82 8.79
N GLU A 89 15.03 -1.04 9.72
CA GLU A 89 13.68 -1.53 9.38
C GLU A 89 12.87 -0.53 8.57
N ASP A 90 13.30 0.72 8.51
CA ASP A 90 12.62 1.74 7.72
C ASP A 90 13.04 1.71 6.25
N THR A 91 14.03 0.87 5.89
CA THR A 91 14.39 0.68 4.50
C THR A 91 13.18 0.15 3.75
N ALA A 92 12.67 0.92 2.81
CA ALA A 92 11.42 0.59 2.12
C ALA A 92 11.20 1.52 0.94
N VAL A 93 10.33 1.10 0.03
CA VAL A 93 9.77 2.00 -0.98
C VAL A 93 8.56 2.66 -0.34
N HIS A 94 8.50 3.97 -0.39
CA HIS A 94 7.39 4.75 0.16
C HIS A 94 6.55 5.29 -0.98
N TYR A 95 5.25 5.10 -0.91
CA TYR A 95 4.31 5.53 -1.94
C TYR A 95 3.35 6.56 -1.37
N CYS A 96 3.05 7.60 -2.13
CA CYS A 96 1.86 8.39 -1.88
C CYS A 96 0.72 7.77 -2.70
N ALA A 97 -0.49 7.86 -2.20
CA ALA A 97 -1.64 7.28 -2.87
C ALA A 97 -2.89 8.11 -2.58
N ARG A 98 -3.77 8.18 -3.56
CA ARG A 98 -5.01 8.95 -3.45
C ARG A 98 -6.20 8.06 -3.76
N GLY A 99 -7.24 8.18 -2.97
CA GLY A 99 -8.51 7.50 -3.24
C GLY A 99 -9.43 8.36 -4.07
N SER A 100 -10.72 8.06 -4.00
CA SER A 100 -11.79 8.88 -4.53
C SER A 100 -12.49 9.53 -3.34
N TYR A 101 -13.67 10.11 -3.55
CA TYR A 101 -14.47 10.64 -2.44
C TYR A 101 -14.97 9.53 -1.53
N TYR A 102 -15.07 8.31 -2.03
CA TYR A 102 -15.67 7.20 -1.31
C TYR A 102 -14.64 6.11 -1.01
N ASP A 103 -14.63 5.64 0.23
CA ASP A 103 -13.70 4.60 0.68
C ASP A 103 -13.86 3.31 -0.12
N TYR A 104 -15.08 3.01 -0.60
CA TYR A 104 -15.32 1.79 -1.34
C TYR A 104 -14.66 1.79 -2.73
N GLU A 105 -13.98 2.87 -3.12
CA GLU A 105 -13.27 2.89 -4.40
C GLU A 105 -11.78 2.57 -4.26
N GLY A 106 -11.24 2.52 -3.05
CA GLY A 106 -9.85 2.17 -2.80
C GLY A 106 -8.85 3.22 -3.28
N PHE A 107 -7.57 2.84 -3.35
CA PHE A 107 -6.51 3.73 -3.82
C PHE A 107 -6.47 3.71 -5.35
N VAL A 108 -7.04 4.75 -5.95
CA VAL A 108 -7.19 4.85 -7.41
C VAL A 108 -5.88 5.23 -8.07
N TYR A 109 -5.10 6.12 -7.44
CA TYR A 109 -3.85 6.62 -8.01
C TYR A 109 -2.70 6.43 -7.04
N TRP A 110 -1.54 6.04 -7.56
CA TRP A 110 -0.33 5.79 -6.77
C TRP A 110 0.82 6.59 -7.38
N GLY A 111 1.69 7.13 -6.52
CA GLY A 111 2.98 7.65 -6.97
C GLY A 111 3.87 6.49 -7.41
N GLN A 112 4.98 6.82 -8.06
CA GLN A 112 5.88 5.77 -8.56
C GLN A 112 6.73 5.12 -7.48
N GLY A 113 6.72 5.68 -6.27
CA GLY A 113 7.49 5.17 -5.15
C GLY A 113 8.84 5.87 -4.99
N THR A 114 9.30 5.96 -3.75
CA THR A 114 10.61 6.50 -3.40
C THR A 114 11.31 5.50 -2.50
N LEU A 115 12.42 4.95 -2.96
CA LEU A 115 13.22 4.04 -2.14
C LEU A 115 14.03 4.85 -1.14
N VAL A 116 13.86 4.56 0.14
CA VAL A 116 14.68 5.10 1.21
C VAL A 116 15.47 3.93 1.78
N THR A 117 16.79 4.01 1.72
CA THR A 117 17.68 2.98 2.26
C THR A 117 18.34 3.54 3.51
N VAL A 118 18.24 2.83 4.62
CA VAL A 118 18.92 3.20 5.86
C VAL A 118 20.12 2.29 5.98
N SER A 119 21.30 2.85 5.74
CA SER A 119 22.54 2.09 5.69
C SER A 119 23.35 2.32 6.96
N SER A 120 23.74 1.25 7.62
CA SER A 120 24.52 1.35 8.85
C SER A 120 25.91 1.88 8.62
N GLY A 121 26.34 2.03 7.37
CA GLY A 121 27.67 2.58 7.14
C GLY A 121 28.80 1.72 7.66
N GLY A 122 28.55 0.44 7.81
CA GLY A 122 29.60 -0.42 8.29
C GLY A 122 29.70 -0.51 9.80
N GLY A 123 28.82 0.13 10.49
CA GLY A 123 28.84 0.02 11.92
C GLY A 123 27.97 -1.14 12.33
N SER A 124 28.44 -1.93 13.24
CA SER A 124 27.59 -2.98 13.69
C SER A 124 26.58 -2.37 14.62
N GLU A 125 25.43 -2.19 14.14
CA GLU A 125 24.46 -1.76 14.95
C GLU A 125 23.95 -2.87 15.58
N GLY A 126 24.19 -3.10 16.72
CA GLY A 126 23.50 -4.05 17.49
C GLY A 126 22.04 -3.81 17.28
N GLY A 127 21.55 -4.25 16.21
CA GLY A 127 20.21 -4.04 15.98
C GLY A 127 19.36 -4.66 17.02
N GLY A 128 19.17 -4.04 18.03
CA GLY A 128 18.19 -4.44 18.94
C GLY A 128 16.88 -4.24 18.25
N SER A 129 16.55 -5.16 17.46
CA SER A 129 15.30 -5.02 16.89
C SER A 129 14.33 -5.39 17.91
N GLU A 130 13.78 -4.54 18.54
CA GLU A 130 12.75 -4.79 19.26
C GLU A 130 11.68 -4.61 18.40
N GLY A 131 11.44 -5.51 17.67
CA GLY A 131 10.24 -5.53 16.99
C GLY A 131 9.08 -5.48 17.92
N GLY A 132 9.16 -4.81 18.93
CA GLY A 132 8.08 -4.77 19.80
C GLY A 132 7.01 -3.84 19.35
N GLY A 133 6.60 -3.94 18.13
CA GLY A 133 5.45 -3.20 17.79
C GLY A 133 4.31 -3.76 18.58
N SER A 134 3.83 -3.06 19.54
CA SER A 134 2.62 -3.44 20.18
C SER A 134 1.58 -3.34 19.09
N GLU A 135 1.02 -4.47 18.74
CA GLU A 135 -0.06 -4.42 17.85
C GLU A 135 -1.15 -3.77 18.57
N GLY A 136 -1.54 -2.62 18.16
CA GLY A 136 -2.70 -1.97 18.73
C GLY A 136 -3.86 -2.92 18.62
N GLY A 137 -4.46 -3.26 19.75
CA GLY A 137 -5.64 -4.10 19.75
C GLY A 137 -6.72 -3.43 18.92
N GLY A 138 -7.36 -4.15 18.04
CA GLY A 138 -8.43 -3.61 17.22
C GLY A 138 -8.12 -3.48 15.76
N GLN A 139 -6.87 -3.71 15.38
CA GLN A 139 -6.53 -3.66 13.97
C GLN A 139 -7.10 -4.89 13.27
N ILE A 140 -7.80 -4.66 12.15
CA ILE A 140 -8.27 -5.77 11.33
C ILE A 140 -7.09 -6.29 10.52
N GLN A 141 -6.77 -7.57 10.67
CA GLN A 141 -5.71 -8.19 9.92
C GLN A 141 -6.32 -9.10 8.87
N MET A 142 -5.66 -9.22 7.72
CA MET A 142 -6.09 -10.10 6.66
C MET A 142 -5.03 -11.14 6.36
N THR A 143 -5.46 -12.38 6.21
CA THR A 143 -4.59 -13.49 5.83
C THR A 143 -4.94 -13.88 4.40
N GLN A 144 -3.96 -13.83 3.52
CA GLN A 144 -4.13 -14.26 2.14
C GLN A 144 -3.62 -15.68 1.96
N SER A 145 -4.32 -16.45 1.14
CA SER A 145 -3.96 -17.84 0.87
C SER A 145 -4.21 -18.16 -0.59
N PRO A 146 -3.25 -18.79 -1.24
CA PRO A 146 -1.92 -19.11 -0.74
C PRO A 146 -1.00 -17.90 -0.71
N SER A 147 0.18 -18.01 -0.11
CA SER A 147 1.15 -16.92 -0.14
C SER A 147 1.83 -16.83 -1.50
N SER A 148 1.93 -17.95 -2.20
CA SER A 148 2.43 -18.00 -3.57
C SER A 148 1.87 -19.22 -4.28
N LEU A 149 1.80 -19.12 -5.60
CA LEU A 149 1.37 -20.25 -6.42
C LEU A 149 2.03 -20.17 -7.79
N SER A 150 2.17 -21.33 -8.43
CA SER A 150 2.68 -21.44 -9.78
C SER A 150 1.65 -22.23 -10.56
N ALA A 151 1.19 -21.70 -11.67
CA ALA A 151 0.14 -22.33 -12.49
C ALA A 151 0.43 -22.13 -13.96
N SER A 152 -0.25 -22.91 -14.80
CA SER A 152 -0.04 -22.87 -16.24
C SER A 152 -1.02 -21.90 -16.91
N VAL A 153 -0.65 -21.41 -18.08
CA VAL A 153 -1.53 -20.58 -18.89
C VAL A 153 -2.85 -21.34 -19.12
N GLY A 154 -3.95 -20.66 -18.93
CA GLY A 154 -5.29 -21.27 -19.08
C GLY A 154 -5.88 -21.82 -17.79
N ASP A 155 -5.08 -21.98 -16.75
CA ASP A 155 -5.59 -22.51 -15.49
C ASP A 155 -6.50 -21.50 -14.79
N ARG A 156 -7.42 -22.02 -13.98
CA ARG A 156 -8.25 -21.20 -13.11
C ARG A 156 -7.51 -21.03 -11.78
N VAL A 157 -7.37 -19.80 -11.35
CA VAL A 157 -6.66 -19.46 -10.10
C VAL A 157 -7.61 -18.76 -9.15
N THR A 158 -7.62 -19.16 -7.89
CA THR A 158 -8.42 -18.50 -6.85
C THR A 158 -7.51 -18.13 -5.68
N ILE A 159 -7.59 -16.88 -5.28
CA ILE A 159 -6.84 -16.35 -4.14
C ILE A 159 -7.87 -15.94 -3.09
N THR A 160 -7.63 -16.28 -1.83
CA THR A 160 -8.55 -15.94 -0.75
C THR A 160 -7.94 -14.92 0.20
N CYS A 161 -8.80 -14.14 0.82
CA CYS A 161 -8.42 -13.13 1.80
C CYS A 161 -9.41 -13.24 2.95
N SER A 162 -8.91 -13.60 4.14
CA SER A 162 -9.75 -13.75 5.32
C SER A 162 -9.41 -12.67 6.33
N ALA A 163 -10.42 -11.92 6.78
CA ALA A 163 -10.24 -10.84 7.74
C ALA A 163 -10.57 -11.31 9.15
N THR A 164 -9.91 -10.71 10.15
CA THR A 164 -10.15 -11.04 11.56
C THR A 164 -11.48 -10.52 12.06
N SER A 165 -12.07 -9.56 11.37
CA SER A 165 -13.40 -9.04 11.68
C SER A 165 -14.12 -8.75 10.38
N SER A 166 -15.45 -8.66 10.45
CA SER A 166 -16.26 -8.40 9.27
C SER A 166 -15.92 -7.04 8.67
N VAL A 167 -15.81 -6.99 7.35
CA VAL A 167 -15.56 -5.75 6.61
C VAL A 167 -16.70 -5.56 5.60
N SER A 168 -16.92 -4.32 5.20
CA SER A 168 -18.04 -3.99 4.31
C SER A 168 -17.73 -4.29 2.85
N TYR A 169 -16.45 -4.23 2.48
CA TYR A 169 -16.00 -4.44 1.11
C TYR A 169 -14.50 -4.69 1.13
N MET A 170 -13.97 -5.27 0.05
CA MET A 170 -12.55 -5.56 -0.08
C MET A 170 -12.06 -4.99 -1.40
N HIS A 171 -10.84 -4.43 -1.38
CA HIS A 171 -10.16 -3.97 -2.58
C HIS A 171 -8.97 -4.88 -2.85
N TRP A 172 -8.56 -4.97 -4.12
CA TRP A 172 -7.42 -5.78 -4.54
C TRP A 172 -6.52 -4.95 -5.43
N TYR A 173 -5.22 -5.10 -5.24
CA TYR A 173 -4.20 -4.40 -6.02
C TYR A 173 -3.28 -5.41 -6.67
N GLN A 174 -2.87 -5.13 -7.91
CA GLN A 174 -1.87 -5.94 -8.61
C GLN A 174 -0.56 -5.17 -8.57
N GLN A 175 0.53 -5.84 -8.24
CA GLN A 175 1.85 -5.23 -8.25
C GLN A 175 2.84 -6.13 -8.98
N LYS A 176 3.51 -5.57 -9.96
CA LYS A 176 4.60 -6.24 -10.68
C LYS A 176 5.94 -5.78 -10.12
N PRO A 177 7.00 -6.60 -10.22
CA PRO A 177 8.31 -6.25 -9.65
C PRO A 177 8.79 -4.87 -10.12
N GLY A 178 9.25 -4.06 -9.17
CA GLY A 178 9.79 -2.73 -9.46
C GLY A 178 8.76 -1.68 -9.82
N LYS A 179 7.48 -1.98 -9.68
CA LYS A 179 6.41 -1.05 -10.04
C LYS A 179 5.52 -0.75 -8.84
N ALA A 180 4.82 0.36 -8.91
CA ALA A 180 3.81 0.69 -7.90
C ALA A 180 2.61 -0.24 -8.06
N PRO A 181 1.88 -0.49 -6.97
CA PRO A 181 0.62 -1.23 -7.09
C PRO A 181 -0.37 -0.50 -8.00
N LYS A 182 -1.27 -1.27 -8.61
CA LYS A 182 -2.35 -0.74 -9.41
C LYS A 182 -3.66 -1.24 -8.81
N ARG A 183 -4.67 -0.38 -8.73
CA ARG A 183 -6.00 -0.83 -8.31
C ARG A 183 -6.52 -1.83 -9.34
N TRP A 184 -6.94 -2.99 -8.87
CA TRP A 184 -7.34 -4.08 -9.76
C TRP A 184 -8.83 -4.39 -9.61
N ILE A 185 -9.27 -4.65 -8.38
CA ILE A 185 -10.68 -4.85 -8.05
C ILE A 185 -11.02 -3.93 -6.88
N TYR A 186 -12.15 -3.26 -6.91
CA TYR A 186 -12.59 -2.41 -5.82
C TYR A 186 -14.04 -2.71 -5.46
N ASP A 187 -14.45 -2.30 -4.28
CA ASP A 187 -15.81 -2.54 -3.77
C ASP A 187 -16.20 -4.00 -3.96
N THR A 188 -15.30 -4.90 -3.59
CA THR A 188 -15.44 -6.36 -3.61
C THR A 188 -15.43 -6.99 -4.99
N SER A 189 -16.19 -6.46 -5.96
CA SER A 189 -16.41 -7.14 -7.24
C SER A 189 -16.29 -6.28 -8.48
N LYS A 190 -15.97 -4.99 -8.34
CA LYS A 190 -15.90 -4.10 -9.49
C LYS A 190 -14.49 -4.10 -10.07
N LEU A 191 -14.38 -4.25 -11.38
CA LEU A 191 -13.08 -4.21 -12.05
C LEU A 191 -12.67 -2.78 -12.31
N ALA A 192 -11.40 -2.45 -12.00
CA ALA A 192 -10.85 -1.15 -12.33
C ALA A 192 -10.73 -1.02 -13.85
N SER A 193 -10.60 0.22 -14.33
CA SER A 193 -10.50 0.48 -15.76
C SER A 193 -9.31 -0.27 -16.36
N GLY A 194 -9.54 -0.96 -17.45
CA GLY A 194 -8.49 -1.70 -18.15
C GLY A 194 -8.22 -3.10 -17.64
N VAL A 195 -8.88 -3.52 -16.57
CA VAL A 195 -8.69 -4.87 -16.03
C VAL A 195 -9.48 -5.86 -16.88
N PRO A 196 -8.84 -6.95 -17.35
CA PRO A 196 -9.52 -7.92 -18.19
C PRO A 196 -10.67 -8.63 -17.49
N SER A 197 -11.67 -9.01 -18.27
CA SER A 197 -12.89 -9.65 -17.73
C SER A 197 -12.66 -11.05 -17.15
N ARG A 198 -11.48 -11.65 -17.38
CA ARG A 198 -11.16 -12.94 -16.76
C ARG A 198 -10.94 -12.83 -15.25
N PHE A 199 -10.79 -11.62 -14.73
CA PHE A 199 -10.70 -11.37 -13.30
C PHE A 199 -12.09 -11.18 -12.71
N SER A 200 -12.29 -11.69 -11.50
CA SER A 200 -13.52 -11.44 -10.76
C SER A 200 -13.23 -11.43 -9.27
N GLY A 201 -14.07 -10.74 -8.53
CA GLY A 201 -13.99 -10.69 -7.08
C GLY A 201 -15.33 -10.97 -6.46
N SER A 202 -15.32 -11.59 -5.30
CA SER A 202 -16.54 -11.85 -4.55
C SER A 202 -16.24 -11.98 -3.07
N GLY A 203 -17.27 -12.04 -2.26
CA GLY A 203 -17.14 -12.27 -0.84
C GLY A 203 -18.06 -11.41 -0.01
N SER A 204 -18.07 -11.67 1.28
CA SER A 204 -18.82 -10.88 2.25
C SER A 204 -18.32 -11.24 3.65
N GLY A 205 -18.60 -10.38 4.60
CA GLY A 205 -18.22 -10.64 6.00
C GLY A 205 -16.72 -10.67 6.18
N THR A 206 -16.17 -11.84 6.42
CA THR A 206 -14.73 -12.00 6.66
C THR A 206 -14.01 -12.69 5.52
N ASP A 207 -14.71 -13.25 4.53
CA ASP A 207 -14.08 -14.06 3.49
C ASP A 207 -14.31 -13.51 2.10
N TYR A 208 -13.21 -13.23 1.41
CA TYR A 208 -13.24 -12.62 0.07
C TYR A 208 -12.31 -13.38 -0.87
N THR A 209 -12.62 -13.35 -2.16
CA THR A 209 -11.81 -14.05 -3.15
C THR A 209 -11.58 -13.20 -4.38
N LEU A 210 -10.42 -13.43 -5.01
CA LEU A 210 -10.11 -12.96 -6.35
C LEU A 210 -9.91 -14.19 -7.21
N THR A 211 -10.55 -14.26 -8.36
CA THR A 211 -10.45 -15.41 -9.26
C THR A 211 -9.99 -14.94 -10.64
N ILE A 212 -9.08 -15.71 -11.24
CA ILE A 212 -8.68 -15.55 -12.63
C ILE A 212 -9.18 -16.79 -13.35
N SER A 213 -10.12 -16.61 -14.27
CA SER A 213 -10.77 -17.76 -14.91
C SER A 213 -9.87 -18.53 -15.87
N SER A 214 -8.91 -17.84 -16.50
CA SER A 214 -7.99 -18.45 -17.45
C SER A 214 -6.69 -17.65 -17.42
N LEU A 215 -5.73 -18.13 -16.65
CA LEU A 215 -4.47 -17.45 -16.37
C LEU A 215 -3.72 -17.13 -17.67
N GLN A 216 -3.20 -15.91 -17.77
CA GLN A 216 -2.39 -15.47 -18.91
C GLN A 216 -1.01 -15.04 -18.41
N PRO A 217 0.02 -15.03 -19.29
CA PRO A 217 1.38 -14.66 -18.87
C PRO A 217 1.46 -13.30 -18.19
N GLU A 218 0.70 -12.34 -18.67
CA GLU A 218 0.71 -10.97 -18.10
C GLU A 218 0.09 -10.88 -16.72
N ASP A 219 -0.57 -11.93 -16.25
CA ASP A 219 -1.19 -11.94 -14.91
C ASP A 219 -0.18 -12.26 -13.80
N ALA A 220 1.05 -12.62 -14.15
CA ALA A 220 2.12 -12.88 -13.19
C ALA A 220 2.41 -11.60 -12.42
N ALA A 221 2.14 -11.62 -11.12
CA ALA A 221 2.24 -10.45 -10.26
C ALA A 221 1.97 -10.88 -8.81
N THR A 222 2.11 -9.96 -7.88
CA THR A 222 1.65 -10.16 -6.52
C THR A 222 0.33 -9.40 -6.34
N TYR A 223 -0.65 -10.06 -5.73
CA TYR A 223 -1.97 -9.49 -5.52
C TYR A 223 -2.19 -9.26 -4.03
N TYR A 224 -2.64 -8.07 -3.65
CA TYR A 224 -2.87 -7.70 -2.25
C TYR A 224 -4.32 -7.33 -2.05
N CYS A 225 -4.95 -7.88 -1.03
CA CYS A 225 -6.27 -7.42 -0.59
C CYS A 225 -6.09 -6.29 0.43
N GLN A 226 -7.09 -5.45 0.57
CA GLN A 226 -7.03 -4.29 1.46
C GLN A 226 -8.42 -3.95 1.96
N GLN A 227 -8.53 -3.67 3.25
CA GLN A 227 -9.78 -3.20 3.86
C GLN A 227 -9.70 -1.71 4.19
N TRP A 228 -10.82 -1.04 4.08
CA TRP A 228 -10.95 0.37 4.39
C TRP A 228 -12.13 0.60 5.36
N SER A 229 -12.62 -0.47 6.00
CA SER A 229 -13.78 -0.39 6.88
C SER A 229 -13.43 0.18 8.25
N SER A 230 -12.21 0.06 8.67
CA SER A 230 -11.77 0.63 9.95
C SER A 230 -10.31 1.04 9.89
N ASN A 231 -9.94 2.01 10.72
CA ASN A 231 -8.57 2.43 10.85
C ASN A 231 -7.86 1.59 11.92
N PRO A 232 -6.60 1.25 11.72
CA PRO A 232 -5.79 1.62 10.57
C PRO A 232 -6.16 0.82 9.33
N LEU A 233 -5.98 1.41 8.15
CA LEU A 233 -6.14 0.70 6.89
C LEU A 233 -5.09 -0.41 6.84
N THR A 234 -5.49 -1.60 6.43
CA THR A 234 -4.58 -2.74 6.43
C THR A 234 -4.66 -3.52 5.13
N PHE A 235 -3.55 -4.14 4.77
CA PHE A 235 -3.42 -4.97 3.58
C PHE A 235 -3.15 -6.41 3.97
N GLY A 236 -3.54 -7.34 3.13
CA GLY A 236 -3.12 -8.74 3.28
C GLY A 236 -1.63 -8.87 2.94
N GLY A 237 -1.06 -10.00 3.26
CA GLY A 237 0.37 -10.25 3.04
C GLY A 237 0.78 -10.45 1.60
N GLY A 238 -0.18 -10.57 0.69
CA GLY A 238 0.09 -10.75 -0.73
C GLY A 238 0.09 -12.22 -1.16
N THR A 239 -0.27 -12.43 -2.41
CA THR A 239 -0.17 -13.73 -3.07
C THR A 239 0.63 -13.54 -4.35
N LYS A 240 1.78 -14.20 -4.44
CA LYS A 240 2.60 -14.13 -5.64
C LYS A 240 2.14 -15.20 -6.64
N VAL A 241 1.75 -14.77 -7.83
CA VAL A 241 1.30 -15.67 -8.90
C VAL A 241 2.41 -15.75 -9.94
N GLU A 242 2.87 -16.98 -10.21
CA GLU A 242 3.90 -17.25 -11.19
C GLU A 242 3.36 -18.19 -12.27
N ILE A 243 3.91 -18.07 -13.48
CA ILE A 243 3.53 -18.93 -14.61
C ILE A 243 4.56 -20.05 -14.71
N LYS A 244 4.07 -21.29 -14.84
CA LYS A 244 4.95 -22.44 -15.05
C LYS A 244 5.53 -22.44 -16.45
#